data_3de5c55d1eda65cc229137346a462720
#
_entry.id   3de5c55d1eda65cc229137346a462720
#
_cell.length_a   1.000
_cell.length_b   1.000
_cell.length_c   1.000
_cell.angle_alpha   90.00
_cell.angle_beta   90.00
_cell.angle_gamma   90.00
#
_symmetry.space_group_name_H-M   'P 1'
#
loop_
_entity.id
_entity.type
_entity.pdbx_description
1 polymer ?
#
loop_
_entity_poly.entity_id
_entity_poly.type
_entity_poly.pdbx_seq_one_letter_code
_entity_poly.pdbx_strand_id
1 'polypeptide(L)'
;MGNGASTMTSKDLEGIPLKDDPRADPRLVAYMAKFGMDGLPPPCPVSLESTVDQIHEYLGATEAGYNQFYEAMAADFTPNDNVEARTEINKGVDGNDLQLYISYPKTASNPLPCVYHVHGGMVICSADNALLNGLRSDMAAQGFVVIGCNFRNASASLGNHPFPAGVNDCLSGLEWVAANKNGPAVGAGVSKVVLMGESGGGLHAAELLMKLKAEGKLGLVDAVYLNGPTSQDWQARPARSRKTRASIPTR
;
A
#
# COMPACT_ATOMS: atom_id res chain seq x y z
N MET A 1 -39.66 -15.92 29.39
CA MET A 1 -38.93 -14.65 29.54
C MET A 1 -37.97 -14.56 28.37
N GLY A 2 -38.35 -13.86 27.32
CA GLY A 2 -37.52 -13.74 26.14
C GLY A 2 -36.42 -12.68 26.34
N ASN A 3 -35.16 -13.10 26.26
CA ASN A 3 -34.05 -12.19 26.16
C ASN A 3 -34.14 -11.50 24.78
N GLY A 4 -34.69 -10.29 24.74
CA GLY A 4 -34.58 -9.41 23.59
C GLY A 4 -33.15 -8.89 23.48
N ALA A 5 -32.33 -9.62 22.75
CA ALA A 5 -31.07 -9.05 22.27
C ALA A 5 -31.45 -7.90 21.33
N SER A 6 -31.33 -6.67 21.81
CA SER A 6 -31.43 -5.48 20.98
C SER A 6 -30.33 -5.58 19.90
N THR A 7 -30.72 -5.77 18.67
CA THR A 7 -29.80 -5.72 17.52
C THR A 7 -29.37 -4.26 17.34
N MET A 8 -28.13 -3.96 17.76
CA MET A 8 -27.51 -2.64 17.50
C MET A 8 -27.51 -2.39 15.99
N THR A 9 -27.96 -1.21 15.59
CA THR A 9 -27.92 -0.78 14.19
C THR A 9 -26.50 -0.28 13.83
N SER A 10 -26.19 -0.20 12.54
CA SER A 10 -24.90 0.36 12.09
C SER A 10 -24.65 1.78 12.62
N LYS A 11 -25.72 2.54 12.85
CA LYS A 11 -25.67 3.91 13.38
C LYS A 11 -25.31 3.95 14.87
N ASP A 12 -25.70 2.95 15.64
CA ASP A 12 -25.37 2.83 17.05
C ASP A 12 -23.91 2.43 17.27
N LEU A 13 -23.20 2.03 16.19
CA LEU A 13 -21.83 1.55 16.21
C LEU A 13 -20.83 2.58 15.62
N GLU A 14 -21.30 3.71 15.11
CA GLU A 14 -20.45 4.80 14.65
C GLU A 14 -19.75 5.48 15.83
N GLY A 15 -18.42 5.59 15.73
CA GLY A 15 -17.61 6.29 16.73
C GLY A 15 -17.39 5.53 18.03
N ILE A 16 -17.65 4.21 18.07
CA ILE A 16 -17.26 3.38 19.21
C ILE A 16 -15.76 3.10 19.14
N PRO A 17 -14.98 3.38 20.22
CA PRO A 17 -13.59 2.96 20.30
C PRO A 17 -13.45 1.44 20.14
N LEU A 18 -12.37 0.96 19.52
CA LEU A 18 -12.15 -0.47 19.31
C LEU A 18 -12.25 -1.27 20.63
N LYS A 19 -11.72 -0.72 21.72
CA LYS A 19 -11.76 -1.34 23.08
C LYS A 19 -13.17 -1.51 23.64
N ASP A 20 -14.13 -0.71 23.18
CA ASP A 20 -15.52 -0.69 23.66
C ASP A 20 -16.48 -1.35 22.66
N ASP A 21 -15.99 -1.78 21.47
CA ASP A 21 -16.82 -2.43 20.46
C ASP A 21 -17.06 -3.91 20.84
N PRO A 22 -18.33 -4.30 21.13
CA PRO A 22 -18.65 -5.66 21.54
C PRO A 22 -18.42 -6.73 20.45
N ARG A 23 -18.17 -6.32 19.21
CA ARG A 23 -17.87 -7.22 18.08
C ARG A 23 -16.38 -7.46 17.92
N ALA A 24 -15.53 -6.65 18.56
CA ALA A 24 -14.09 -6.74 18.42
C ALA A 24 -13.56 -8.02 19.10
N ASP A 25 -12.65 -8.71 18.41
CA ASP A 25 -11.93 -9.82 19.02
C ASP A 25 -11.02 -9.29 20.16
N PRO A 26 -11.14 -9.82 21.39
CA PRO A 26 -10.32 -9.34 22.52
C PRO A 26 -8.80 -9.41 22.26
N ARG A 27 -8.34 -10.36 21.43
CA ARG A 27 -6.92 -10.47 21.06
C ARG A 27 -6.49 -9.30 20.20
N LEU A 28 -7.36 -8.86 19.26
CA LEU A 28 -7.12 -7.68 18.42
C LEU A 28 -7.09 -6.42 19.30
N VAL A 29 -8.06 -6.25 20.20
CA VAL A 29 -8.08 -5.12 21.14
C VAL A 29 -6.79 -5.06 21.95
N ALA A 30 -6.39 -6.17 22.57
CA ALA A 30 -5.17 -6.24 23.36
C ALA A 30 -3.89 -5.96 22.53
N TYR A 31 -3.88 -6.39 21.28
CA TYR A 31 -2.76 -6.11 20.37
C TYR A 31 -2.70 -4.64 19.99
N MET A 32 -3.82 -4.04 19.57
CA MET A 32 -3.88 -2.63 19.17
C MET A 32 -3.64 -1.68 20.34
N ALA A 33 -4.01 -2.07 21.57
CA ALA A 33 -3.73 -1.30 22.78
C ALA A 33 -2.23 -1.09 23.04
N LYS A 34 -1.37 -2.03 22.61
CA LYS A 34 0.11 -1.86 22.70
C LYS A 34 0.61 -0.63 21.94
N PHE A 35 -0.13 -0.19 20.93
CA PHE A 35 0.21 0.93 20.05
C PHE A 35 -0.66 2.16 20.32
N GLY A 36 -1.55 2.13 21.35
CA GLY A 36 -2.51 3.19 21.61
C GLY A 36 -3.59 3.35 20.54
N MET A 37 -3.85 2.29 19.74
CA MET A 37 -4.78 2.29 18.61
C MET A 37 -6.11 1.59 18.94
N ASP A 38 -6.42 1.39 20.21
CA ASP A 38 -7.66 0.81 20.70
C ASP A 38 -8.75 1.86 20.98
N GLY A 39 -8.38 3.15 20.93
CA GLY A 39 -9.25 4.31 21.07
C GLY A 39 -9.76 4.87 19.74
N LEU A 40 -10.44 6.02 19.81
CA LEU A 40 -10.74 6.81 18.61
C LEU A 40 -9.48 7.61 18.21
N PRO A 41 -9.21 7.75 16.89
CA PRO A 41 -8.13 8.60 16.44
C PRO A 41 -8.41 10.08 16.80
N PRO A 42 -7.40 10.89 17.06
CA PRO A 42 -7.59 12.31 17.22
C PRO A 42 -8.15 12.95 15.93
N PRO A 43 -8.86 14.08 16.03
CA PRO A 43 -9.29 14.81 14.84
C PRO A 43 -8.12 15.14 13.93
N CYS A 44 -8.32 15.04 12.61
CA CYS A 44 -7.31 15.45 11.65
C CYS A 44 -7.05 16.96 11.78
N PRO A 45 -5.80 17.41 12.02
CA PRO A 45 -5.48 18.81 12.24
C PRO A 45 -5.47 19.66 10.95
N VAL A 46 -5.55 19.02 9.78
CA VAL A 46 -5.60 19.70 8.48
C VAL A 46 -6.96 19.55 7.82
N SER A 47 -7.35 20.56 7.05
CA SER A 47 -8.63 20.64 6.35
C SER A 47 -8.44 21.09 4.89
N LEU A 48 -9.54 21.32 4.17
CA LEU A 48 -9.50 21.87 2.80
C LEU A 48 -9.03 23.32 2.75
N GLU A 49 -9.07 24.03 3.87
CA GLU A 49 -8.61 25.42 4.03
C GLU A 49 -7.13 25.51 4.43
N SER A 50 -6.51 24.39 4.78
CA SER A 50 -5.09 24.34 5.15
C SER A 50 -4.18 24.67 3.96
N THR A 51 -3.08 25.36 4.24
CA THR A 51 -2.05 25.64 3.23
C THR A 51 -1.31 24.36 2.87
N VAL A 52 -0.65 24.35 1.71
CA VAL A 52 0.18 23.22 1.26
C VAL A 52 1.28 22.91 2.27
N ASP A 53 1.91 23.94 2.85
CA ASP A 53 2.96 23.76 3.85
C ASP A 53 2.44 23.10 5.14
N GLN A 54 1.27 23.49 5.62
CA GLN A 54 0.61 22.83 6.76
C GLN A 54 0.28 21.35 6.46
N ILE A 55 -0.16 21.06 5.23
CA ILE A 55 -0.42 19.69 4.81
C ILE A 55 0.87 18.88 4.76
N HIS A 56 1.96 19.43 4.21
CA HIS A 56 3.26 18.76 4.15
C HIS A 56 3.85 18.51 5.54
N GLU A 57 3.73 19.49 6.46
CA GLU A 57 4.15 19.31 7.85
C GLU A 57 3.40 18.17 8.53
N TYR A 58 2.07 18.15 8.38
CA TYR A 58 1.23 17.07 8.90
C TYR A 58 1.58 15.71 8.30
N LEU A 59 1.80 15.64 6.98
CA LEU A 59 2.18 14.40 6.30
C LEU A 59 3.55 13.89 6.78
N GLY A 60 4.53 14.78 6.99
CA GLY A 60 5.84 14.40 7.53
C GLY A 60 5.75 13.83 8.96
N ALA A 61 4.94 14.44 9.83
CA ALA A 61 4.69 13.93 11.17
C ALA A 61 3.96 12.57 11.14
N THR A 62 3.00 12.43 10.23
CA THR A 62 2.24 11.18 10.04
C THR A 62 3.15 10.06 9.51
N GLU A 63 4.03 10.34 8.55
CA GLU A 63 5.03 9.40 8.03
C GLU A 63 5.94 8.90 9.15
N ALA A 64 6.46 9.80 10.00
CA ALA A 64 7.29 9.43 11.13
C ALA A 64 6.56 8.49 12.11
N GLY A 65 5.28 8.77 12.40
CA GLY A 65 4.43 7.92 13.22
C GLY A 65 4.20 6.54 12.62
N TYR A 66 3.93 6.46 11.31
CA TYR A 66 3.80 5.17 10.61
C TYR A 66 5.10 4.36 10.62
N ASN A 67 6.25 4.99 10.42
CA ASN A 67 7.54 4.30 10.47
C ASN A 67 7.79 3.69 11.85
N GLN A 68 7.54 4.42 12.94
CA GLN A 68 7.65 3.89 14.30
C GLN A 68 6.68 2.72 14.54
N PHE A 69 5.45 2.85 14.07
CA PHE A 69 4.43 1.80 14.18
C PHE A 69 4.84 0.54 13.40
N TYR A 70 5.35 0.67 12.17
CA TYR A 70 5.81 -0.46 11.37
C TYR A 70 7.03 -1.15 11.98
N GLU A 71 7.98 -0.40 12.55
CA GLU A 71 9.12 -0.98 13.28
C GLU A 71 8.64 -1.77 14.51
N ALA A 72 7.71 -1.21 15.27
CA ALA A 72 7.18 -1.88 16.46
C ALA A 72 6.39 -3.15 16.11
N MET A 73 5.59 -3.13 15.03
CA MET A 73 4.91 -4.33 14.54
C MET A 73 5.89 -5.37 14.00
N ALA A 74 6.95 -4.93 13.35
CA ALA A 74 7.94 -5.82 12.76
C ALA A 74 8.82 -6.53 13.80
N ALA A 75 8.85 -6.06 15.04
CA ALA A 75 9.61 -6.72 16.12
C ALA A 75 9.18 -8.18 16.36
N ASP A 76 7.96 -8.53 16.01
CA ASP A 76 7.41 -9.89 16.11
C ASP A 76 7.71 -10.75 14.85
N PHE A 77 8.29 -10.16 13.77
CA PHE A 77 8.62 -10.89 12.55
C PHE A 77 10.03 -11.46 12.58
N THR A 78 10.13 -12.74 12.25
CA THR A 78 11.43 -13.38 12.00
C THR A 78 11.54 -13.67 10.50
N PRO A 79 12.58 -13.19 9.81
CA PRO A 79 12.80 -13.51 8.41
C PRO A 79 12.85 -15.03 8.19
N ASN A 80 12.27 -15.52 7.10
CA ASN A 80 12.28 -16.94 6.78
C ASN A 80 13.61 -17.31 6.10
N ASP A 81 14.37 -18.20 6.71
CA ASP A 81 15.70 -18.64 6.23
C ASP A 81 15.66 -19.28 4.83
N ASN A 82 14.49 -19.80 4.39
CA ASN A 82 14.30 -20.40 3.07
C ASN A 82 13.94 -19.39 2.00
N VAL A 83 13.86 -18.11 2.34
CA VAL A 83 13.56 -17.02 1.40
C VAL A 83 14.83 -16.25 1.05
N GLU A 84 15.03 -16.01 -0.23
CA GLU A 84 16.00 -15.04 -0.73
C GLU A 84 15.33 -13.68 -0.84
N ALA A 85 16.00 -12.65 -0.34
CA ALA A 85 15.55 -11.26 -0.47
C ALA A 85 16.65 -10.42 -1.11
N ARG A 86 16.28 -9.58 -2.07
CA ARG A 86 17.23 -8.71 -2.78
C ARG A 86 16.58 -7.42 -3.26
N THR A 87 17.39 -6.42 -3.54
CA THR A 87 16.94 -5.17 -4.12
C THR A 87 17.52 -5.03 -5.52
N GLU A 88 16.69 -4.65 -6.47
CA GLU A 88 17.07 -4.26 -7.81
C GLU A 88 16.77 -2.77 -8.04
N ILE A 89 17.62 -2.11 -8.81
CA ILE A 89 17.43 -0.73 -9.23
C ILE A 89 17.02 -0.72 -10.69
N ASN A 90 15.83 -0.22 -10.97
CA ASN A 90 15.34 0.02 -12.34
C ASN A 90 15.29 1.51 -12.63
N LYS A 91 15.28 1.88 -13.89
CA LYS A 91 14.99 3.25 -14.30
C LYS A 91 13.49 3.41 -14.55
N GLY A 92 12.89 4.35 -13.84
CA GLY A 92 11.52 4.77 -14.09
C GLY A 92 11.36 5.50 -15.42
N VAL A 93 10.12 5.61 -15.90
CA VAL A 93 9.83 6.32 -17.17
C VAL A 93 10.22 7.80 -17.12
N ASP A 94 10.29 8.38 -15.93
CA ASP A 94 10.70 9.78 -15.71
C ASP A 94 12.22 9.93 -15.51
N GLY A 95 13.01 8.84 -15.71
CA GLY A 95 14.46 8.79 -15.56
C GLY A 95 14.96 8.63 -14.12
N ASN A 96 14.08 8.53 -13.16
CA ASN A 96 14.39 8.32 -11.75
C ASN A 96 14.86 6.89 -11.47
N ASP A 97 15.63 6.70 -10.40
CA ASP A 97 15.93 5.39 -9.87
C ASP A 97 14.73 4.85 -9.10
N LEU A 98 14.35 3.62 -9.44
CA LEU A 98 13.22 2.91 -8.84
C LEU A 98 13.72 1.64 -8.18
N GLN A 99 13.57 1.55 -6.85
CA GLN A 99 13.93 0.36 -6.09
C GLN A 99 12.79 -0.67 -6.15
N LEU A 100 13.16 -1.90 -6.45
CA LEU A 100 12.28 -3.06 -6.43
C LEU A 100 12.81 -4.06 -5.39
N TYR A 101 11.98 -4.38 -4.39
CA TYR A 101 12.30 -5.34 -3.33
C TYR A 101 11.73 -6.69 -3.71
N ILE A 102 12.60 -7.67 -3.94
CA ILE A 102 12.24 -8.97 -4.49
C ILE A 102 12.48 -10.03 -3.43
N SER A 103 11.48 -10.86 -3.18
CA SER A 103 11.57 -12.02 -2.28
C SER A 103 11.05 -13.26 -3.00
N TYR A 104 11.77 -14.39 -2.88
CA TYR A 104 11.38 -15.68 -3.49
C TYR A 104 11.95 -16.87 -2.71
N PRO A 105 11.33 -18.08 -2.80
CA PRO A 105 11.86 -19.27 -2.14
C PRO A 105 13.20 -19.70 -2.75
N LYS A 106 14.23 -19.95 -1.93
CA LYS A 106 15.56 -20.43 -2.38
C LYS A 106 15.53 -21.76 -3.10
N THR A 107 14.54 -22.60 -2.78
CA THR A 107 14.43 -23.96 -3.29
C THR A 107 13.53 -24.09 -4.54
N ALA A 108 13.00 -23.00 -5.05
CA ALA A 108 12.14 -23.02 -6.23
C ALA A 108 12.93 -23.49 -7.46
N SER A 109 12.40 -24.49 -8.15
CA SER A 109 12.99 -25.06 -9.37
C SER A 109 12.15 -24.78 -10.64
N ASN A 110 10.93 -24.28 -10.47
CA ASN A 110 9.99 -23.96 -11.55
C ASN A 110 9.48 -22.53 -11.42
N PRO A 111 9.03 -21.89 -12.51
CA PRO A 111 8.44 -20.56 -12.44
C PRO A 111 7.25 -20.50 -11.48
N LEU A 112 7.24 -19.50 -10.60
CA LEU A 112 6.23 -19.28 -9.57
C LEU A 112 5.27 -18.15 -9.96
N PRO A 113 4.06 -18.10 -9.39
CA PRO A 113 3.24 -16.91 -9.48
C PRO A 113 3.93 -15.74 -8.76
N CYS A 114 3.84 -14.57 -9.37
CA CYS A 114 4.39 -13.33 -8.82
C CYS A 114 3.27 -12.47 -8.23
N VAL A 115 3.48 -11.98 -7.02
CA VAL A 115 2.72 -10.89 -6.44
C VAL A 115 3.49 -9.59 -6.67
N TYR A 116 3.00 -8.75 -7.57
CA TYR A 116 3.49 -7.39 -7.72
C TYR A 116 2.75 -6.50 -6.71
N HIS A 117 3.44 -6.14 -5.64
CA HIS A 117 2.86 -5.51 -4.46
C HIS A 117 3.03 -3.98 -4.48
N VAL A 118 1.91 -3.28 -4.56
CA VAL A 118 1.80 -1.84 -4.38
C VAL A 118 1.30 -1.59 -2.96
N HIS A 119 2.22 -1.20 -2.07
CA HIS A 119 2.00 -1.15 -0.63
C HIS A 119 1.08 0.00 -0.20
N GLY A 120 0.49 -0.16 0.99
CA GLY A 120 -0.32 0.85 1.67
C GLY A 120 0.51 1.93 2.36
N GLY A 121 -0.09 2.56 3.36
CA GLY A 121 0.53 3.65 4.13
C GLY A 121 0.12 5.02 3.63
N MET A 122 -1.15 5.20 3.27
CA MET A 122 -1.78 6.48 2.86
C MET A 122 -1.06 7.22 1.72
N VAL A 123 -0.23 6.53 0.92
CA VAL A 123 0.66 7.10 -0.11
C VAL A 123 1.70 8.09 0.44
N ILE A 124 2.14 7.87 1.68
CA ILE A 124 3.17 8.66 2.37
C ILE A 124 4.25 7.79 3.02
N CYS A 125 4.27 6.48 2.77
CA CYS A 125 5.25 5.56 3.33
C CYS A 125 6.18 5.02 2.24
N SER A 126 7.38 4.59 2.64
CA SER A 126 8.31 3.86 1.79
C SER A 126 7.99 2.36 1.81
N ALA A 127 8.28 1.67 0.70
CA ALA A 127 8.28 0.21 0.65
C ALA A 127 9.43 -0.42 1.46
N ASP A 128 10.44 0.37 1.84
CA ASP A 128 11.57 -0.08 2.62
C ASP A 128 11.30 0.05 4.12
N ASN A 129 10.59 -0.90 4.66
CA ASN A 129 10.41 -1.02 6.10
C ASN A 129 10.31 -2.50 6.51
N ALA A 130 10.62 -2.77 7.78
CA ALA A 130 10.72 -4.13 8.29
C ALA A 130 9.40 -4.91 8.22
N LEU A 131 8.25 -4.26 8.43
CA LEU A 131 6.94 -4.90 8.33
C LEU A 131 6.66 -5.39 6.92
N LEU A 132 6.86 -4.54 5.90
CA LEU A 132 6.65 -4.93 4.50
C LEU A 132 7.68 -5.94 4.02
N ASN A 133 8.93 -5.88 4.52
CA ASN A 133 9.94 -6.91 4.28
C ASN A 133 9.49 -8.26 4.83
N GLY A 134 8.96 -8.28 6.07
CA GLY A 134 8.38 -9.48 6.69
C GLY A 134 7.22 -10.03 5.88
N LEU A 135 6.25 -9.20 5.50
CA LEU A 135 5.11 -9.60 4.68
C LEU A 135 5.54 -10.21 3.33
N ARG A 136 6.51 -9.59 2.66
CA ARG A 136 7.08 -10.15 1.41
C ARG A 136 7.74 -11.50 1.64
N SER A 137 8.49 -11.65 2.73
CA SER A 137 9.13 -12.90 3.12
C SER A 137 8.09 -14.00 3.39
N ASP A 138 7.03 -13.70 4.13
CA ASP A 138 5.98 -14.65 4.46
C ASP A 138 5.22 -15.14 3.21
N MET A 139 4.87 -14.22 2.31
CA MET A 139 4.25 -14.59 1.03
C MET A 139 5.22 -15.42 0.17
N ALA A 140 6.49 -15.08 0.13
CA ALA A 140 7.49 -15.84 -0.60
C ALA A 140 7.65 -17.25 -0.04
N ALA A 141 7.63 -17.43 1.28
CA ALA A 141 7.65 -18.74 1.92
C ALA A 141 6.45 -19.63 1.55
N GLN A 142 5.34 -19.03 1.11
CA GLN A 142 4.17 -19.75 0.58
C GLN A 142 4.29 -20.12 -0.90
N GLY A 143 5.42 -19.85 -1.55
CA GLY A 143 5.65 -20.25 -2.94
C GLY A 143 5.35 -19.15 -3.97
N PHE A 144 5.49 -17.89 -3.61
CA PHE A 144 5.38 -16.76 -4.53
C PHE A 144 6.73 -16.09 -4.79
N VAL A 145 6.90 -15.52 -5.98
CA VAL A 145 7.82 -14.40 -6.16
C VAL A 145 7.08 -13.16 -5.72
N VAL A 146 7.62 -12.36 -4.81
CA VAL A 146 6.98 -11.13 -4.34
C VAL A 146 7.87 -9.95 -4.68
N ILE A 147 7.31 -8.97 -5.40
CA ILE A 147 8.05 -7.79 -5.84
C ILE A 147 7.34 -6.54 -5.34
N GLY A 148 7.95 -5.87 -4.38
CA GLY A 148 7.48 -4.58 -3.86
C GLY A 148 8.13 -3.43 -4.63
N CYS A 149 7.34 -2.45 -5.04
CA CYS A 149 7.80 -1.25 -5.73
C CYS A 149 7.89 -0.09 -4.74
N ASN A 150 9.07 0.57 -4.63
CA ASN A 150 9.23 1.79 -3.84
C ASN A 150 8.86 3.01 -4.68
N PHE A 151 7.59 3.15 -4.99
CA PHE A 151 7.07 4.21 -5.84
C PHE A 151 7.14 5.57 -5.16
N ARG A 152 7.43 6.62 -5.93
CA ARG A 152 7.36 8.01 -5.49
C ARG A 152 5.95 8.37 -5.07
N ASN A 153 5.82 9.04 -3.92
CA ASN A 153 4.54 9.45 -3.37
C ASN A 153 4.65 10.78 -2.60
N ALA A 154 3.65 11.13 -1.81
CA ALA A 154 3.63 12.36 -1.03
C ALA A 154 4.48 12.30 0.25
N SER A 155 5.31 11.27 0.44
CA SER A 155 6.23 11.15 1.56
C SER A 155 7.28 12.25 1.52
N ALA A 156 7.56 12.88 2.67
CA ALA A 156 8.62 13.86 2.82
C ALA A 156 10.00 13.22 2.57
N SER A 157 10.22 11.99 3.03
CA SER A 157 11.47 11.25 2.84
C SER A 157 11.73 10.87 1.38
N LEU A 158 10.69 10.74 0.56
CA LEU A 158 10.80 10.47 -0.87
C LEU A 158 10.72 11.72 -1.75
N GLY A 159 10.52 12.92 -1.19
CA GLY A 159 10.57 14.19 -1.90
C GLY A 159 9.21 14.79 -2.28
N ASN A 160 8.11 14.39 -1.63
CA ASN A 160 6.76 14.94 -1.84
C ASN A 160 6.32 14.96 -3.32
N HIS A 161 6.43 13.82 -3.98
CA HIS A 161 6.13 13.73 -5.41
C HIS A 161 4.63 13.74 -5.69
N PRO A 162 4.14 14.66 -6.56
CA PRO A 162 2.73 14.72 -6.92
C PRO A 162 2.34 13.59 -7.90
N PHE A 163 1.03 13.34 -7.98
CA PHE A 163 0.46 12.54 -9.06
C PHE A 163 0.88 13.10 -10.44
N PRO A 164 1.26 12.25 -11.43
CA PRO A 164 1.14 10.79 -11.47
C PRO A 164 2.45 10.02 -11.18
N ALA A 165 3.44 10.62 -10.50
CA ALA A 165 4.76 10.04 -10.30
C ALA A 165 4.71 8.59 -9.79
N GLY A 166 3.92 8.32 -8.74
CA GLY A 166 3.78 6.98 -8.17
C GLY A 166 3.19 5.96 -9.14
N VAL A 167 2.18 6.34 -9.92
CA VAL A 167 1.59 5.44 -10.92
C VAL A 167 2.58 5.15 -12.06
N ASN A 168 3.39 6.13 -12.45
CA ASN A 168 4.45 5.95 -13.44
C ASN A 168 5.52 4.97 -12.93
N ASP A 169 5.89 5.07 -11.66
CA ASP A 169 6.83 4.14 -11.04
C ASP A 169 6.25 2.73 -10.94
N CYS A 170 4.98 2.60 -10.54
CA CYS A 170 4.29 1.30 -10.52
C CYS A 170 4.23 0.66 -11.91
N LEU A 171 4.02 1.45 -12.97
CA LEU A 171 4.08 0.95 -14.35
C LEU A 171 5.49 0.47 -14.70
N SER A 172 6.51 1.29 -14.42
CA SER A 172 7.91 0.96 -14.73
C SER A 172 8.38 -0.31 -14.02
N GLY A 173 7.97 -0.49 -12.75
CA GLY A 173 8.26 -1.72 -12.01
C GLY A 173 7.55 -2.95 -12.58
N LEU A 174 6.29 -2.83 -13.00
CA LEU A 174 5.55 -3.92 -13.63
C LEU A 174 6.14 -4.31 -15.00
N GLU A 175 6.57 -3.32 -15.80
CA GLU A 175 7.27 -3.56 -17.07
C GLU A 175 8.61 -4.26 -16.84
N TRP A 176 9.34 -3.89 -15.77
CA TRP A 176 10.55 -4.58 -15.36
C TRP A 176 10.27 -6.06 -15.04
N VAL A 177 9.19 -6.36 -14.30
CA VAL A 177 8.77 -7.75 -14.01
C VAL A 177 8.55 -8.52 -15.32
N ALA A 178 7.83 -7.94 -16.27
CA ALA A 178 7.56 -8.57 -17.56
C ALA A 178 8.85 -8.85 -18.38
N ALA A 179 9.79 -7.90 -18.35
CA ALA A 179 11.07 -8.05 -19.05
C ALA A 179 12.01 -9.06 -18.39
N ASN A 180 11.91 -9.26 -17.07
CA ASN A 180 12.82 -10.08 -16.27
C ASN A 180 12.19 -11.41 -15.78
N LYS A 181 10.98 -11.74 -16.19
CA LYS A 181 10.25 -12.92 -15.71
C LYS A 181 10.96 -14.26 -15.82
N ASN A 182 11.95 -14.37 -16.70
CA ASN A 182 12.79 -15.57 -16.87
C ASN A 182 14.25 -15.32 -16.44
N GLY A 183 14.53 -14.16 -15.87
CA GLY A 183 15.87 -13.76 -15.47
C GLY A 183 16.24 -14.25 -14.06
N PRO A 184 17.55 -14.28 -13.73
CA PRO A 184 18.02 -14.73 -12.43
C PRO A 184 17.60 -13.79 -11.27
N ALA A 185 17.16 -12.58 -11.58
CA ALA A 185 16.70 -11.62 -10.60
C ALA A 185 15.43 -12.06 -9.85
N VAL A 186 14.64 -12.96 -10.44
CA VAL A 186 13.36 -13.45 -9.88
C VAL A 186 13.41 -14.94 -9.52
N GLY A 187 14.59 -15.48 -9.25
CA GLY A 187 14.78 -16.89 -8.88
C GLY A 187 14.48 -17.85 -10.03
N ALA A 188 13.55 -18.78 -9.83
CA ALA A 188 13.18 -19.77 -10.84
C ALA A 188 12.30 -19.21 -11.99
N GLY A 189 11.95 -17.94 -11.94
CA GLY A 189 11.11 -17.26 -12.93
C GLY A 189 9.69 -16.99 -12.46
N VAL A 190 8.94 -16.23 -13.28
CA VAL A 190 7.56 -15.82 -13.05
C VAL A 190 6.62 -16.48 -14.05
N SER A 191 5.61 -17.19 -13.54
CA SER A 191 4.59 -17.86 -14.39
C SER A 191 3.38 -16.97 -14.67
N LYS A 192 2.91 -16.21 -13.67
CA LYS A 192 1.77 -15.30 -13.72
C LYS A 192 2.02 -14.11 -12.83
N VAL A 193 1.36 -12.97 -13.11
CA VAL A 193 1.46 -11.76 -12.32
C VAL A 193 0.12 -11.41 -11.70
N VAL A 194 0.09 -11.34 -10.36
CA VAL A 194 -1.03 -10.81 -9.58
C VAL A 194 -0.66 -9.40 -9.12
N LEU A 195 -1.38 -8.40 -9.59
CA LEU A 195 -1.26 -7.04 -9.06
C LEU A 195 -1.98 -6.97 -7.72
N MET A 196 -1.22 -6.78 -6.65
CA MET A 196 -1.76 -6.58 -5.31
C MET A 196 -1.63 -5.12 -4.90
N GLY A 197 -2.75 -4.51 -4.53
CA GLY A 197 -2.78 -3.15 -3.97
C GLY A 197 -3.42 -3.13 -2.59
N GLU A 198 -2.81 -2.45 -1.64
CA GLU A 198 -3.27 -2.34 -0.26
C GLU A 198 -3.54 -0.88 0.10
N SER A 199 -4.73 -0.56 0.67
CA SER A 199 -5.09 0.79 1.13
C SER A 199 -4.81 1.86 0.04
N GLY A 200 -3.94 2.84 0.30
CA GLY A 200 -3.47 3.83 -0.69
C GLY A 200 -2.79 3.19 -1.91
N GLY A 201 -2.06 2.09 -1.73
CA GLY A 201 -1.53 1.29 -2.85
C GLY A 201 -2.62 0.62 -3.68
N GLY A 202 -3.79 0.34 -3.09
CA GLY A 202 -4.97 -0.12 -3.82
C GLY A 202 -5.53 0.95 -4.77
N LEU A 203 -5.46 2.23 -4.38
CA LEU A 203 -5.76 3.35 -5.28
C LEU A 203 -4.79 3.36 -6.46
N HIS A 204 -3.48 3.32 -6.19
CA HIS A 204 -2.46 3.30 -7.25
C HIS A 204 -2.57 2.07 -8.15
N ALA A 205 -2.89 0.89 -7.61
CA ALA A 205 -3.15 -0.30 -8.40
C ALA A 205 -4.35 -0.11 -9.35
N ALA A 206 -5.43 0.52 -8.90
CA ALA A 206 -6.58 0.83 -9.74
C ALA A 206 -6.23 1.86 -10.84
N GLU A 207 -5.49 2.91 -10.49
CA GLU A 207 -4.98 3.91 -11.45
C GLU A 207 -4.04 3.28 -12.49
N LEU A 208 -3.15 2.37 -12.04
CA LEU A 208 -2.27 1.61 -12.92
C LEU A 208 -3.07 0.75 -13.91
N LEU A 209 -4.13 0.06 -13.46
CA LEU A 209 -4.99 -0.73 -14.36
C LEU A 209 -5.67 0.16 -15.42
N MET A 210 -6.13 1.36 -15.04
CA MET A 210 -6.69 2.31 -15.98
C MET A 210 -5.65 2.77 -17.01
N LYS A 211 -4.42 3.02 -16.59
CA LYS A 211 -3.30 3.37 -17.45
C LYS A 211 -2.93 2.22 -18.39
N LEU A 212 -2.78 1.00 -17.86
CA LEU A 212 -2.52 -0.21 -18.65
C LEU A 212 -3.60 -0.44 -19.71
N LYS A 213 -4.88 -0.22 -19.36
CA LYS A 213 -5.98 -0.32 -20.31
C LYS A 213 -5.86 0.71 -21.43
N ALA A 214 -5.56 1.96 -21.09
CA ALA A 214 -5.40 3.03 -22.07
C ALA A 214 -4.22 2.79 -23.02
N GLU A 215 -3.15 2.15 -22.53
CA GLU A 215 -1.95 1.83 -23.30
C GLU A 215 -1.98 0.45 -24.00
N GLY A 216 -3.08 -0.30 -23.86
CA GLY A 216 -3.20 -1.66 -24.44
C GLY A 216 -2.30 -2.72 -23.78
N LYS A 217 -1.87 -2.48 -22.53
CA LYS A 217 -0.91 -3.30 -21.78
C LYS A 217 -1.54 -4.16 -20.67
N LEU A 218 -2.86 -4.31 -20.63
CA LEU A 218 -3.54 -5.12 -19.59
C LEU A 218 -3.00 -6.56 -19.49
N GLY A 219 -2.47 -7.10 -20.58
CA GLY A 219 -1.85 -8.42 -20.60
C GLY A 219 -0.59 -8.59 -19.72
N LEU A 220 -0.09 -7.52 -19.09
CA LEU A 220 0.99 -7.57 -18.09
C LEU A 220 0.50 -8.12 -16.74
N VAL A 221 -0.83 -8.18 -16.51
CA VAL A 221 -1.45 -8.59 -15.25
C VAL A 221 -2.44 -9.73 -15.53
N ASP A 222 -2.28 -10.86 -14.83
CA ASP A 222 -3.18 -12.01 -14.93
C ASP A 222 -4.36 -11.91 -13.96
N ALA A 223 -4.14 -11.33 -12.78
CA ALA A 223 -5.17 -11.15 -11.75
C ALA A 223 -4.89 -9.91 -10.90
N VAL A 224 -5.92 -9.44 -10.20
CA VAL A 224 -5.87 -8.27 -9.31
C VAL A 224 -6.42 -8.65 -7.94
N TYR A 225 -5.70 -8.25 -6.89
CA TYR A 225 -6.16 -8.33 -5.51
C TYR A 225 -6.06 -6.96 -4.86
N LEU A 226 -7.20 -6.40 -4.45
CA LEU A 226 -7.27 -5.11 -3.75
C LEU A 226 -7.69 -5.35 -2.30
N ASN A 227 -6.81 -5.01 -1.36
CA ASN A 227 -7.05 -5.12 0.07
C ASN A 227 -7.39 -3.74 0.66
N GLY A 228 -8.66 -3.52 1.00
CA GLY A 228 -9.14 -2.28 1.58
C GLY A 228 -8.72 -1.03 0.78
N PRO A 229 -8.95 -0.97 -0.54
CA PRO A 229 -8.45 0.12 -1.36
C PRO A 229 -9.09 1.44 -0.94
N THR A 230 -8.28 2.50 -0.87
CA THR A 230 -8.79 3.86 -0.75
C THR A 230 -9.43 4.24 -2.09
N SER A 231 -10.74 4.42 -2.10
CA SER A 231 -11.49 4.85 -3.29
C SER A 231 -12.40 6.02 -2.95
N GLN A 232 -12.63 6.91 -3.90
CA GLN A 232 -13.56 8.01 -3.77
C GLN A 232 -14.47 8.11 -4.98
N ASP A 233 -15.77 8.18 -4.74
CA ASP A 233 -16.73 8.56 -5.78
C ASP A 233 -16.63 10.08 -6.05
N TRP A 234 -16.08 10.42 -7.20
CA TRP A 234 -15.99 11.81 -7.66
C TRP A 234 -17.34 12.48 -7.79
N GLN A 235 -18.39 11.73 -8.05
CA GLN A 235 -19.73 12.27 -8.25
C GLN A 235 -20.40 12.63 -6.92
N ALA A 236 -20.04 11.96 -5.84
CA ALA A 236 -20.55 12.23 -4.50
C ALA A 236 -19.95 13.49 -3.85
N ARG A 237 -18.93 14.11 -4.43
CA ARG A 237 -18.33 15.33 -3.87
C ARG A 237 -19.24 16.53 -4.02
N PRO A 238 -19.45 17.37 -2.96
CA PRO A 238 -20.19 18.63 -3.07
C PRO A 238 -19.60 19.52 -4.17
N ALA A 239 -20.44 20.28 -4.86
CA ALA A 239 -20.04 21.15 -5.98
C ALA A 239 -18.90 22.15 -5.65
N ARG A 240 -18.68 22.47 -4.37
CA ARG A 240 -17.56 23.33 -3.89
C ARG A 240 -16.18 22.72 -4.11
N SER A 241 -16.02 21.40 -3.96
CA SER A 241 -14.72 20.76 -4.15
C SER A 241 -14.30 20.63 -5.62
N ARG A 242 -15.25 20.77 -6.56
CA ARG A 242 -14.97 20.78 -8.00
C ARG A 242 -14.38 22.12 -8.47
N LYS A 243 -14.73 23.24 -7.82
CA LYS A 243 -14.26 24.59 -8.22
C LYS A 243 -12.80 24.83 -7.82
N THR A 244 -12.34 24.25 -6.71
CA THR A 244 -10.96 24.44 -6.21
C THR A 244 -9.90 23.74 -7.09
N ARG A 245 -10.28 22.70 -7.85
CA ARG A 245 -9.34 21.98 -8.74
C ARG A 245 -9.15 22.63 -10.11
N ALA A 246 -10.13 23.43 -10.57
CA ALA A 246 -10.02 24.15 -11.85
C ALA A 246 -9.07 25.37 -11.79
N SER A 247 -8.59 25.72 -10.59
CA SER A 247 -7.72 26.88 -10.37
C SER A 247 -6.27 26.54 -10.02
N ILE A 248 -5.85 25.27 -10.11
CA ILE A 248 -4.44 24.90 -9.99
C ILE A 248 -3.82 25.04 -11.38
N PRO A 249 -2.93 26.04 -11.63
CA PRO A 249 -2.27 26.14 -12.92
C PRO A 249 -1.36 24.94 -13.11
N THR A 250 -1.54 24.23 -14.20
CA THR A 250 -0.54 23.28 -14.72
C THR A 250 0.72 24.09 -15.06
N ARG A 251 1.76 23.94 -14.27
CA ARG A 251 3.13 24.28 -14.62
C ARG A 251 3.87 23.06 -15.05
#